data_6ad241d239c8adfd8de15d39993c018c
#
_entry.id   6ad241d239c8adfd8de15d39993c018c
#
_cell.length_a   1.000
_cell.length_b   1.000
_cell.length_c   1.000
_cell.angle_alpha   90.00
_cell.angle_beta   90.00
_cell.angle_gamma   90.00
#
_symmetry.space_group_name_H-M   'P 1'
#
loop_
_entity.id
_entity.type
_entity.pdbx_description
1 polymer ?
#
loop_
_entity_poly.entity_id
_entity_poly.type
_entity_poly.pdbx_seq_one_letter_code
_entity_poly.pdbx_strand_id
1 'polypeptide(L)'
;MKKIITIGEALIDFIPNKKGCSLKEVVGFERVAGGAPANVAAVVSKLGGKSNFISQLGEDAFGDYIIDELNKVNVDTSYVLRTNKANTGLAFVSLKEDGNRDFSFYRNPSADMLLNESEINKEWFNDCHSLHFCSVDLIDCPMKEAHKKAIDCAIDNNSIISFDPNVRLPLWNSEDECRKAILEFLPFAHIVKISD
;
A
#
# COMPACT_ATOMS: atom_id res chain seq x y z
N MET A 1 21.07 9.58 -9.11
CA MET A 1 20.06 8.72 -9.79
C MET A 1 18.72 9.14 -9.22
N LYS A 2 17.76 9.48 -10.07
CA LYS A 2 16.40 9.82 -9.65
C LYS A 2 15.77 8.62 -8.95
N LYS A 3 14.85 8.86 -7.98
CA LYS A 3 14.19 7.84 -7.17
C LYS A 3 12.75 7.62 -7.62
N ILE A 4 12.24 6.43 -7.37
CA ILE A 4 10.82 6.11 -7.47
C ILE A 4 10.23 6.18 -6.06
N ILE A 5 9.18 6.94 -5.87
CA ILE A 5 8.44 7.00 -4.62
C ILE A 5 7.15 6.18 -4.78
N THR A 6 6.83 5.36 -3.80
CA THR A 6 5.54 4.70 -3.72
C THR A 6 4.81 5.16 -2.47
N ILE A 7 3.47 5.28 -2.53
CA ILE A 7 2.64 5.67 -1.39
C ILE A 7 1.45 4.73 -1.26
N GLY A 8 1.12 4.35 -0.03
CA GLY A 8 -0.05 3.56 0.29
C GLY A 8 0.19 2.55 1.40
N GLU A 9 -0.58 1.47 1.41
CA GLU A 9 -0.57 0.46 2.44
C GLU A 9 0.69 -0.41 2.44
N ALA A 10 1.11 -0.79 3.65
CA ALA A 10 1.86 -2.00 3.91
C ALA A 10 1.21 -2.74 5.08
N LEU A 11 1.10 -4.03 4.95
CA LEU A 11 0.37 -4.87 5.89
C LEU A 11 1.00 -6.27 6.00
N ILE A 12 0.53 -7.07 6.94
CA ILE A 12 0.90 -8.47 7.03
C ILE A 12 -0.16 -9.33 6.36
N ASP A 13 0.25 -10.08 5.35
CA ASP A 13 -0.54 -11.17 4.79
C ASP A 13 -0.30 -12.45 5.59
N PHE A 14 -1.37 -12.99 6.18
CA PHE A 14 -1.38 -14.31 6.80
C PHE A 14 -1.84 -15.35 5.77
N ILE A 15 -0.87 -16.09 5.22
CA ILE A 15 -1.09 -17.11 4.20
C ILE A 15 -1.35 -18.45 4.89
N PRO A 16 -2.43 -19.18 4.57
CA PRO A 16 -2.75 -20.42 5.25
C PRO A 16 -1.77 -21.54 4.90
N ASN A 17 -1.42 -22.35 5.88
CA ASN A 17 -0.60 -23.56 5.67
C ASN A 17 -1.34 -24.66 4.90
N LYS A 18 -2.68 -24.59 4.86
CA LYS A 18 -3.56 -25.56 4.19
C LYS A 18 -4.39 -24.85 3.12
N LYS A 19 -4.42 -25.41 1.92
CA LYS A 19 -5.27 -24.96 0.81
C LYS A 19 -6.59 -25.76 0.82
N GLY A 20 -7.59 -25.25 0.11
CA GLY A 20 -8.87 -25.93 -0.09
C GLY A 20 -9.78 -25.97 1.15
N CYS A 21 -9.62 -24.99 2.06
CA CYS A 21 -10.49 -24.86 3.23
C CYS A 21 -10.89 -23.38 3.45
N SER A 22 -12.02 -23.20 4.13
CA SER A 22 -12.46 -21.85 4.51
C SER A 22 -11.56 -21.27 5.60
N LEU A 23 -11.51 -19.94 5.70
CA LEU A 23 -10.66 -19.25 6.67
C LEU A 23 -10.92 -19.71 8.12
N LYS A 24 -12.17 -20.02 8.47
CA LYS A 24 -12.56 -20.54 9.81
C LYS A 24 -11.95 -21.90 10.16
N GLU A 25 -11.51 -22.67 9.16
CA GLU A 25 -10.94 -24.01 9.33
C GLU A 25 -9.41 -24.02 9.30
N VAL A 26 -8.80 -22.87 8.99
CA VAL A 26 -7.35 -22.71 8.96
C VAL A 26 -6.82 -22.64 10.39
N VAL A 27 -5.92 -23.56 10.75
CA VAL A 27 -5.31 -23.63 12.09
C VAL A 27 -3.92 -23.05 12.18
N GLY A 28 -3.29 -22.72 11.04
CA GLY A 28 -1.95 -22.15 11.01
C GLY A 28 -1.69 -21.30 9.76
N PHE A 29 -0.89 -20.27 9.95
CA PHE A 29 -0.57 -19.30 8.91
C PHE A 29 0.93 -19.02 8.89
N GLU A 30 1.45 -18.73 7.70
CA GLU A 30 2.74 -18.08 7.50
C GLU A 30 2.50 -16.57 7.31
N ARG A 31 3.28 -15.73 8.01
CA ARG A 31 3.21 -14.28 7.84
C ARG A 31 4.15 -13.81 6.73
N VAL A 32 3.67 -12.92 5.88
CA VAL A 32 4.44 -12.30 4.82
C VAL A 32 4.19 -10.79 4.83
N ALA A 33 5.23 -9.99 4.63
CA ALA A 33 5.03 -8.56 4.40
C ALA A 33 4.37 -8.35 3.02
N GLY A 34 3.28 -7.61 3.01
CA GLY A 34 2.46 -7.34 1.83
C GLY A 34 2.14 -5.84 1.70
N GLY A 35 1.21 -5.53 0.83
CA GLY A 35 0.84 -4.19 0.40
C GLY A 35 1.30 -3.92 -1.03
N ALA A 36 0.37 -3.51 -1.89
CA ALA A 36 0.67 -3.35 -3.31
C ALA A 36 1.77 -2.30 -3.57
N PRO A 37 1.70 -1.07 -3.01
CA PRO A 37 2.76 -0.07 -3.21
C PRO A 37 4.09 -0.45 -2.53
N ALA A 38 4.06 -1.13 -1.37
CA ALA A 38 5.25 -1.65 -0.71
C ALA A 38 5.97 -2.69 -1.58
N ASN A 39 5.21 -3.59 -2.23
CA ASN A 39 5.76 -4.57 -3.16
C ASN A 39 6.41 -3.91 -4.38
N VAL A 40 5.84 -2.83 -4.92
CA VAL A 40 6.45 -2.07 -6.02
C VAL A 40 7.76 -1.44 -5.56
N ALA A 41 7.82 -0.82 -4.38
CA ALA A 41 9.07 -0.29 -3.83
C ALA A 41 10.15 -1.38 -3.71
N ALA A 42 9.78 -2.55 -3.17
CA ALA A 42 10.69 -3.69 -3.01
C ALA A 42 11.22 -4.21 -4.37
N VAL A 43 10.36 -4.31 -5.39
CA VAL A 43 10.76 -4.76 -6.73
C VAL A 43 11.70 -3.75 -7.39
N VAL A 44 11.41 -2.44 -7.30
CA VAL A 44 12.28 -1.39 -7.82
C VAL A 44 13.68 -1.51 -7.23
N SER A 45 13.79 -1.66 -5.92
CA SER A 45 15.08 -1.82 -5.24
C SER A 45 15.80 -3.11 -5.67
N LYS A 46 15.11 -4.23 -5.74
CA LYS A 46 15.67 -5.52 -6.20
C LYS A 46 16.19 -5.46 -7.63
N LEU A 47 15.61 -4.60 -8.47
CA LEU A 47 16.08 -4.35 -9.85
C LEU A 47 17.22 -3.31 -9.92
N GLY A 48 17.75 -2.87 -8.79
CA GLY A 48 18.87 -1.91 -8.71
C GLY A 48 18.45 -0.44 -8.77
N GLY A 49 17.14 -0.14 -8.74
CA GLY A 49 16.62 1.22 -8.66
C GLY A 49 16.70 1.77 -7.22
N LYS A 50 16.55 3.10 -7.08
CA LYS A 50 16.31 3.74 -5.78
C LYS A 50 14.82 3.86 -5.55
N SER A 51 14.33 3.35 -4.43
CA SER A 51 12.92 3.49 -4.03
C SER A 51 12.79 4.03 -2.61
N ASN A 52 11.82 4.91 -2.42
CA ASN A 52 11.35 5.38 -1.12
C ASN A 52 9.88 4.99 -0.97
N PHE A 53 9.49 4.62 0.24
CA PHE A 53 8.11 4.24 0.53
C PHE A 53 7.49 5.21 1.53
N ILE A 54 6.36 5.82 1.16
CA ILE A 54 5.54 6.67 2.02
C ILE A 54 4.38 5.84 2.57
N SER A 55 4.31 5.71 3.88
CA SER A 55 3.24 4.99 4.57
C SER A 55 3.23 5.35 6.05
N GLN A 56 2.30 4.78 6.79
CA GLN A 56 2.31 4.81 8.24
C GLN A 56 2.06 3.41 8.80
N LEU A 57 2.86 2.99 9.77
CA LEU A 57 2.77 1.70 10.44
C LEU A 57 2.52 1.87 11.93
N GLY A 58 1.92 0.88 12.55
CA GLY A 58 1.74 0.84 13.98
C GLY A 58 3.08 0.74 14.73
N GLU A 59 3.15 1.30 15.93
CA GLU A 59 4.25 1.05 16.89
C GLU A 59 4.07 -0.35 17.49
N ASP A 60 4.15 -1.38 16.62
CA ASP A 60 3.92 -2.77 16.97
C ASP A 60 4.93 -3.69 16.25
N ALA A 61 4.99 -4.95 16.68
CA ALA A 61 5.92 -5.94 16.14
C ALA A 61 5.72 -6.23 14.64
N PHE A 62 4.54 -5.98 14.09
CA PHE A 62 4.28 -6.17 12.66
C PHE A 62 4.80 -4.98 11.85
N GLY A 63 4.65 -3.76 12.38
CA GLY A 63 5.27 -2.58 11.78
C GLY A 63 6.80 -2.69 11.74
N ASP A 64 7.40 -3.15 12.84
CA ASP A 64 8.85 -3.40 12.90
C ASP A 64 9.28 -4.44 11.85
N TYR A 65 8.54 -5.54 11.76
CA TYR A 65 8.81 -6.60 10.78
C TYR A 65 8.74 -6.08 9.33
N ILE A 66 7.73 -5.26 8.99
CA ILE A 66 7.62 -4.69 7.64
C ILE A 66 8.81 -3.78 7.33
N ILE A 67 9.22 -2.93 8.27
CA ILE A 67 10.41 -2.08 8.13
C ILE A 67 11.65 -2.93 7.86
N ASP A 68 11.85 -3.99 8.64
CA ASP A 68 12.99 -4.89 8.48
C ASP A 68 13.00 -5.57 7.10
N GLU A 69 11.85 -6.05 6.63
CA GLU A 69 11.74 -6.69 5.31
C GLU A 69 12.02 -5.71 4.16
N LEU A 70 11.54 -4.47 4.26
CA LEU A 70 11.80 -3.44 3.27
C LEU A 70 13.29 -3.04 3.26
N ASN A 71 13.89 -2.88 4.44
CA ASN A 71 15.31 -2.55 4.58
C ASN A 71 16.23 -3.66 4.04
N LYS A 72 15.87 -4.95 4.23
CA LYS A 72 16.63 -6.10 3.68
C LYS A 72 16.77 -6.04 2.16
N VAL A 73 15.83 -5.40 1.47
CA VAL A 73 15.86 -5.25 0.02
C VAL A 73 16.24 -3.83 -0.42
N ASN A 74 16.79 -3.02 0.50
CA ASN A 74 17.28 -1.66 0.27
C ASN A 74 16.21 -0.65 -0.17
N VAL A 75 14.95 -0.82 0.26
CA VAL A 75 13.94 0.24 0.18
C VAL A 75 14.27 1.28 1.25
N ASP A 76 14.29 2.55 0.88
CA ASP A 76 14.45 3.63 1.85
C ASP A 76 13.11 3.85 2.59
N THR A 77 13.10 3.51 3.87
CA THR A 77 11.93 3.60 4.77
C THR A 77 11.89 4.89 5.57
N SER A 78 12.74 5.87 5.28
CA SER A 78 12.79 7.16 6.00
C SER A 78 11.50 7.98 5.91
N TYR A 79 10.60 7.66 4.96
CA TYR A 79 9.30 8.28 4.78
C TYR A 79 8.15 7.42 5.35
N VAL A 80 8.48 6.33 6.04
CA VAL A 80 7.48 5.52 6.76
C VAL A 80 7.33 6.06 8.18
N LEU A 81 6.15 6.61 8.47
CA LEU A 81 5.83 7.14 9.79
C LEU A 81 5.36 6.02 10.73
N ARG A 82 5.39 6.30 12.03
CA ARG A 82 4.93 5.36 13.06
C ARG A 82 3.84 6.01 13.90
N THR A 83 2.88 5.21 14.35
CA THR A 83 1.79 5.69 15.21
C THR A 83 1.38 4.64 16.24
N ASN A 84 1.00 5.12 17.42
CA ASN A 84 0.38 4.30 18.48
C ASN A 84 -1.15 4.41 18.49
N LYS A 85 -1.74 5.16 17.53
CA LYS A 85 -3.21 5.37 17.45
C LYS A 85 -3.95 4.22 16.80
N ALA A 86 -3.26 3.41 15.99
CA ALA A 86 -3.80 2.20 15.37
C ALA A 86 -2.67 1.20 15.11
N ASN A 87 -3.04 -0.07 15.00
CA ASN A 87 -2.11 -1.14 14.70
C ASN A 87 -1.81 -1.21 13.20
N THR A 88 -0.69 -1.85 12.87
CA THR A 88 -0.37 -2.26 11.50
C THR A 88 -1.49 -3.13 10.92
N GLY A 89 -1.87 -2.87 9.68
CA GLY A 89 -2.92 -3.60 8.99
C GLY A 89 -2.59 -5.09 8.81
N LEU A 90 -3.61 -5.95 8.93
CA LEU A 90 -3.48 -7.39 8.70
C LEU A 90 -4.48 -7.84 7.64
N ALA A 91 -4.08 -8.82 6.83
CA ALA A 91 -4.95 -9.52 5.90
C ALA A 91 -4.80 -11.04 6.12
N PHE A 92 -5.92 -11.72 6.30
CA PHE A 92 -5.95 -13.18 6.33
C PHE A 92 -6.45 -13.68 4.99
N VAL A 93 -5.71 -14.60 4.39
CA VAL A 93 -6.02 -15.14 3.08
C VAL A 93 -6.53 -16.57 3.25
N SER A 94 -7.58 -16.95 2.53
CA SER A 94 -7.91 -18.35 2.29
C SER A 94 -7.70 -18.67 0.82
N LEU A 95 -7.26 -19.90 0.55
CA LEU A 95 -7.05 -20.41 -0.80
C LEU A 95 -8.09 -21.51 -1.03
N LYS A 96 -9.14 -21.20 -1.81
CA LYS A 96 -10.17 -22.16 -2.17
C LYS A 96 -9.64 -23.24 -3.12
N GLU A 97 -10.34 -24.36 -3.24
CA GLU A 97 -9.95 -25.46 -4.13
C GLU A 97 -9.88 -25.05 -5.60
N ASP A 98 -10.73 -24.11 -6.02
CA ASP A 98 -10.79 -23.53 -7.36
C ASP A 98 -9.65 -22.52 -7.67
N GLY A 99 -8.75 -22.28 -6.69
CA GLY A 99 -7.66 -21.32 -6.78
C GLY A 99 -8.05 -19.88 -6.46
N ASN A 100 -9.32 -19.60 -6.24
CA ASN A 100 -9.79 -18.30 -5.81
C ASN A 100 -9.29 -17.99 -4.40
N ARG A 101 -8.98 -16.71 -4.17
CA ARG A 101 -8.57 -16.18 -2.86
C ARG A 101 -9.75 -15.49 -2.21
N ASP A 102 -9.90 -15.71 -0.91
CA ASP A 102 -10.80 -14.97 -0.05
C ASP A 102 -9.95 -14.20 0.97
N PHE A 103 -10.35 -12.97 1.30
CA PHE A 103 -9.59 -12.09 2.17
C PHE A 103 -10.48 -11.65 3.35
N SER A 104 -9.88 -11.64 4.53
CA SER A 104 -10.43 -10.97 5.71
C SER A 104 -9.44 -9.90 6.16
N PHE A 105 -9.82 -8.63 6.00
CA PHE A 105 -8.97 -7.51 6.34
C PHE A 105 -9.25 -7.02 7.77
N TYR A 106 -8.19 -6.80 8.52
CA TYR A 106 -8.22 -6.18 9.84
C TYR A 106 -7.59 -4.78 9.73
N ARG A 107 -8.39 -3.85 9.18
CA ARG A 107 -8.02 -2.48 8.85
C ARG A 107 -9.18 -1.51 9.16
N ASN A 108 -9.61 -1.40 10.44
CA ASN A 108 -10.76 -0.58 10.81
C ASN A 108 -10.54 0.24 12.11
N PRO A 109 -9.78 1.35 12.06
CA PRO A 109 -8.75 1.68 11.09
C PRO A 109 -7.45 0.89 11.33
N SER A 110 -6.60 0.79 10.30
CA SER A 110 -5.19 0.45 10.45
C SER A 110 -4.32 1.71 10.39
N ALA A 111 -3.06 1.57 10.80
CA ALA A 111 -2.14 2.70 10.93
C ALA A 111 -1.96 3.48 9.62
N ASP A 112 -1.85 2.80 8.49
CA ASP A 112 -1.71 3.39 7.15
C ASP A 112 -2.87 4.33 6.79
N MET A 113 -4.11 3.98 7.17
CA MET A 113 -5.30 4.80 6.92
C MET A 113 -5.27 6.16 7.65
N LEU A 114 -4.45 6.30 8.70
CA LEU A 114 -4.37 7.50 9.53
C LEU A 114 -3.30 8.49 9.08
N LEU A 115 -2.49 8.17 8.07
CA LEU A 115 -1.52 9.11 7.52
C LEU A 115 -2.23 10.35 6.98
N ASN A 116 -1.88 11.52 7.53
CA ASN A 116 -2.54 12.76 7.19
C ASN A 116 -1.76 13.53 6.11
N GLU A 117 -2.46 14.35 5.32
CA GLU A 117 -1.83 15.20 4.29
C GLU A 117 -0.76 16.15 4.83
N SER A 118 -0.93 16.65 6.08
CA SER A 118 0.02 17.55 6.74
C SER A 118 1.37 16.89 7.04
N GLU A 119 1.44 15.56 7.01
CA GLU A 119 2.64 14.77 7.25
C GLU A 119 3.44 14.53 5.96
N ILE A 120 2.86 14.87 4.80
CA ILE A 120 3.55 14.77 3.51
C ILE A 120 4.50 15.95 3.33
N ASN A 121 5.80 15.68 3.42
CA ASN A 121 6.82 16.69 3.21
C ASN A 121 7.14 16.83 1.71
N LYS A 122 6.95 18.04 1.16
CA LYS A 122 7.26 18.35 -0.24
C LYS A 122 8.72 18.07 -0.63
N GLU A 123 9.65 18.19 0.31
CA GLU A 123 11.06 17.93 0.07
C GLU A 123 11.35 16.46 -0.26
N TRP A 124 10.46 15.54 0.14
CA TRP A 124 10.58 14.13 -0.23
C TRP A 124 10.53 13.92 -1.74
N PHE A 125 9.94 14.84 -2.48
CA PHE A 125 9.77 14.74 -3.93
C PHE A 125 10.91 15.36 -4.72
N ASN A 126 11.90 15.99 -4.06
CA ASN A 126 13.14 16.39 -4.69
C ASN A 126 13.80 15.17 -5.33
N ASP A 127 14.18 15.25 -6.61
CA ASP A 127 14.73 14.15 -7.41
C ASP A 127 13.76 12.95 -7.60
N CYS A 128 12.48 13.09 -7.35
CA CYS A 128 11.48 12.10 -7.69
C CYS A 128 11.37 11.93 -9.21
N HIS A 129 11.53 10.71 -9.69
CA HIS A 129 11.28 10.38 -11.09
C HIS A 129 9.81 10.03 -11.34
N SER A 130 9.28 9.21 -10.47
CA SER A 130 7.87 8.84 -10.52
C SER A 130 7.30 8.58 -9.13
N LEU A 131 6.02 8.91 -8.96
CA LEU A 131 5.19 8.50 -7.84
C LEU A 131 4.27 7.38 -8.29
N HIS A 132 4.24 6.28 -7.53
CA HIS A 132 3.33 5.16 -7.76
C HIS A 132 2.39 4.96 -6.59
N PHE A 133 1.10 4.68 -6.86
CA PHE A 133 0.09 4.38 -5.86
C PHE A 133 -0.98 3.41 -6.39
N CYS A 134 -1.78 2.87 -5.47
CA CYS A 134 -2.88 1.95 -5.74
C CYS A 134 -4.20 2.49 -5.17
N SER A 135 -5.34 1.84 -5.47
CA SER A 135 -6.64 2.32 -4.99
C SER A 135 -6.98 1.87 -3.56
N VAL A 136 -6.23 0.97 -2.96
CA VAL A 136 -6.56 0.35 -1.66
C VAL A 136 -6.80 1.39 -0.55
N ASP A 137 -6.04 2.48 -0.56
CA ASP A 137 -6.12 3.56 0.43
C ASP A 137 -6.85 4.82 -0.08
N LEU A 138 -7.56 4.71 -1.21
CA LEU A 138 -8.41 5.80 -1.71
C LEU A 138 -9.83 5.76 -1.14
N ILE A 139 -10.09 4.91 -0.16
CA ILE A 139 -11.31 4.91 0.65
C ILE A 139 -11.39 6.21 1.47
N ASP A 140 -12.56 6.51 2.03
CA ASP A 140 -12.77 7.73 2.83
C ASP A 140 -12.00 7.66 4.16
N CYS A 141 -10.77 8.11 4.13
CA CYS A 141 -9.86 8.16 5.29
C CYS A 141 -8.77 9.24 5.07
N PRO A 142 -8.04 9.66 6.12
CA PRO A 142 -6.96 10.65 6.01
C PRO A 142 -5.93 10.35 4.92
N MET A 143 -5.59 9.07 4.71
CA MET A 143 -4.62 8.64 3.70
C MET A 143 -5.04 9.02 2.27
N LYS A 144 -6.34 9.13 1.97
CA LYS A 144 -6.81 9.60 0.66
C LYS A 144 -6.34 11.03 0.38
N GLU A 145 -6.43 11.92 1.35
CA GLU A 145 -5.95 13.30 1.21
C GLU A 145 -4.42 13.36 1.18
N ALA A 146 -3.74 12.47 1.92
CA ALA A 146 -2.30 12.32 1.81
C ALA A 146 -1.86 11.90 0.39
N HIS A 147 -2.62 11.03 -0.29
CA HIS A 147 -2.38 10.69 -1.70
C HIS A 147 -2.52 11.92 -2.60
N LYS A 148 -3.58 12.73 -2.46
CA LYS A 148 -3.75 13.96 -3.24
C LYS A 148 -2.56 14.90 -3.05
N LYS A 149 -2.17 15.12 -1.79
CA LYS A 149 -1.00 15.96 -1.47
C LYS A 149 0.29 15.44 -2.07
N ALA A 150 0.52 14.13 -2.02
CA ALA A 150 1.69 13.50 -2.62
C ALA A 150 1.70 13.65 -4.16
N ILE A 151 0.54 13.50 -4.80
CA ILE A 151 0.36 13.69 -6.24
C ILE A 151 0.68 15.14 -6.63
N ASP A 152 0.15 16.13 -5.90
CA ASP A 152 0.43 17.54 -6.14
C ASP A 152 1.93 17.83 -6.04
N CYS A 153 2.58 17.36 -4.96
CA CYS A 153 4.03 17.51 -4.80
C CYS A 153 4.83 16.83 -5.92
N ALA A 154 4.39 15.69 -6.41
CA ALA A 154 5.04 14.99 -7.51
C ALA A 154 4.87 15.73 -8.85
N ILE A 155 3.68 16.28 -9.12
CA ILE A 155 3.38 17.10 -10.30
C ILE A 155 4.23 18.37 -10.30
N ASP A 156 4.32 19.08 -9.17
CA ASP A 156 5.15 20.29 -9.01
C ASP A 156 6.64 20.01 -9.31
N ASN A 157 7.10 18.77 -9.10
CA ASN A 157 8.45 18.32 -9.42
C ASN A 157 8.59 17.67 -10.81
N ASN A 158 7.57 17.77 -11.68
CA ASN A 158 7.54 17.15 -13.01
C ASN A 158 7.79 15.64 -12.98
N SER A 159 7.29 14.95 -11.97
CA SER A 159 7.39 13.49 -11.81
C SER A 159 6.32 12.79 -12.63
N ILE A 160 6.61 11.56 -13.07
CA ILE A 160 5.63 10.69 -13.71
C ILE A 160 4.70 10.11 -12.63
N ILE A 161 3.41 10.16 -12.84
CA ILE A 161 2.41 9.55 -11.94
C ILE A 161 2.02 8.19 -12.52
N SER A 162 2.18 7.13 -11.71
CA SER A 162 1.82 5.75 -12.04
C SER A 162 0.74 5.25 -11.10
N PHE A 163 -0.35 4.75 -11.64
CA PHE A 163 -1.51 4.28 -10.90
C PHE A 163 -1.87 2.84 -11.26
N ASP A 164 -1.99 1.98 -10.26
CA ASP A 164 -2.60 0.64 -10.39
C ASP A 164 -3.94 0.64 -9.63
N PRO A 165 -5.09 0.61 -10.30
CA PRO A 165 -6.39 0.50 -9.61
C PRO A 165 -6.47 -0.63 -8.60
N ASN A 166 -5.84 -1.77 -8.86
CA ASN A 166 -5.68 -2.88 -7.90
C ASN A 166 -6.93 -3.13 -7.05
N VAL A 167 -8.06 -3.34 -7.72
CA VAL A 167 -9.40 -3.39 -7.11
C VAL A 167 -9.48 -4.47 -6.04
N ARG A 168 -9.95 -4.09 -4.85
CA ARG A 168 -10.22 -4.98 -3.72
C ARG A 168 -11.60 -4.65 -3.14
N LEU A 169 -12.65 -5.13 -3.81
CA LEU A 169 -14.04 -4.82 -3.42
C LEU A 169 -14.36 -5.03 -1.94
N PRO A 170 -13.81 -6.06 -1.24
CA PRO A 170 -14.08 -6.22 0.19
C PRO A 170 -13.62 -5.06 1.10
N LEU A 171 -12.81 -4.13 0.59
CA LEU A 171 -12.39 -2.93 1.32
C LEU A 171 -13.34 -1.74 1.15
N TRP A 172 -14.30 -1.84 0.23
CA TRP A 172 -15.22 -0.76 -0.14
C TRP A 172 -16.64 -1.06 0.36
N ASN A 173 -17.40 -0.02 0.72
CA ASN A 173 -18.81 -0.20 1.07
C ASN A 173 -19.67 -0.56 -0.15
N SER A 174 -19.22 -0.17 -1.36
CA SER A 174 -19.88 -0.53 -2.62
C SER A 174 -18.93 -0.46 -3.82
N GLU A 175 -19.29 -1.15 -4.91
CA GLU A 175 -18.58 -1.05 -6.19
C GLU A 175 -18.60 0.38 -6.74
N ASP A 176 -19.68 1.12 -6.52
CA ASP A 176 -19.83 2.50 -6.96
C ASP A 176 -18.87 3.44 -6.23
N GLU A 177 -18.63 3.25 -4.93
CA GLU A 177 -17.62 4.01 -4.19
C GLU A 177 -16.22 3.72 -4.72
N CYS A 178 -15.89 2.46 -4.94
CA CYS A 178 -14.61 2.05 -5.53
C CYS A 178 -14.41 2.71 -6.90
N ARG A 179 -15.43 2.61 -7.77
CA ARG A 179 -15.40 3.22 -9.11
C ARG A 179 -15.20 4.73 -9.05
N LYS A 180 -15.95 5.43 -8.19
CA LYS A 180 -15.84 6.89 -8.03
C LYS A 180 -14.44 7.29 -7.59
N ALA A 181 -13.88 6.61 -6.59
CA ALA A 181 -12.52 6.88 -6.12
C ALA A 181 -11.47 6.66 -7.23
N ILE A 182 -11.56 5.56 -7.96
CA ILE A 182 -10.66 5.28 -9.08
C ILE A 182 -10.77 6.38 -10.16
N LEU A 183 -11.99 6.76 -10.56
CA LEU A 183 -12.22 7.79 -11.56
C LEU A 183 -11.79 9.18 -11.10
N GLU A 184 -11.82 9.48 -9.79
CA GLU A 184 -11.31 10.72 -9.20
C GLU A 184 -9.79 10.85 -9.40
N PHE A 185 -9.04 9.75 -9.24
CA PHE A 185 -7.59 9.77 -9.31
C PHE A 185 -7.01 9.44 -10.70
N LEU A 186 -7.79 8.82 -11.57
CA LEU A 186 -7.37 8.43 -12.92
C LEU A 186 -6.83 9.59 -13.77
N PRO A 187 -7.41 10.83 -13.73
CA PRO A 187 -6.92 11.96 -14.53
C PRO A 187 -5.50 12.42 -14.18
N PHE A 188 -4.98 12.10 -13.00
CA PHE A 188 -3.63 12.45 -12.61
C PHE A 188 -2.58 11.50 -13.19
N ALA A 189 -2.99 10.28 -13.61
CA ALA A 189 -2.06 9.24 -14.00
C ALA A 189 -1.51 9.44 -15.42
N HIS A 190 -0.18 9.37 -15.54
CA HIS A 190 0.52 9.27 -16.82
C HIS A 190 0.63 7.82 -17.29
N ILE A 191 0.69 6.89 -16.33
CA ILE A 191 0.76 5.44 -16.55
C ILE A 191 -0.31 4.78 -15.71
N VAL A 192 -1.16 3.95 -16.33
CA VAL A 192 -2.16 3.14 -15.65
C VAL A 192 -1.87 1.67 -15.93
N LYS A 193 -1.72 0.87 -14.88
CA LYS A 193 -1.58 -0.59 -14.98
C LYS A 193 -2.90 -1.22 -14.57
N ILE A 194 -3.47 -2.03 -15.43
CA ILE A 194 -4.70 -2.77 -15.17
C ILE A 194 -4.37 -4.27 -15.24
N SER A 195 -4.91 -5.04 -14.30
CA SER A 195 -4.90 -6.51 -14.34
C SER A 195 -6.32 -7.03 -14.58
N ASP A 196 -6.39 -8.13 -15.27
CA ASP A 196 -7.63 -8.88 -15.54
C ASP A 196 -8.21 -9.46 -14.24
#